data_d83acfe5c31ae93cdd3f895c1dcacb85
#
_entry.id   d83acfe5c31ae93cdd3f895c1dcacb85
#
_cell.length_a   1.000
_cell.length_b   1.000
_cell.length_c   1.000
_cell.angle_alpha   90.00
_cell.angle_beta   90.00
_cell.angle_gamma   90.00
#
_symmetry.space_group_name_H-M   'P 1'
#
loop_
_entity.id
_entity.type
_entity.pdbx_description
1 polymer ?
#
loop_
_entity_poly.entity_id
_entity_poly.type
_entity_poly.pdbx_seq_one_letter_code
_entity_poly.pdbx_strand_id
1 'polypeptide(L)'
;MERGKEPLKGYWSLPGGVLESGETLEEGVIRELREETGLEVKPLGVLQIFERIIRDSQGAPEYHYVLIDYICRVTGGSLVAADDASRVVWVPRRLLPDYRITEGTLPVIEKGYRERRRYKW
;
A
#
# COMPACT_ATOMS: atom_id res chain seq x y z
N MET A 1 0.70 -6.16 -3.28
CA MET A 1 1.85 -7.02 -2.94
C MET A 1 1.48 -8.06 -1.90
N GLU A 2 2.09 -9.23 -1.97
CA GLU A 2 2.00 -10.21 -0.90
C GLU A 2 3.03 -9.89 0.18
N ARG A 3 2.59 -9.84 1.42
CA ARG A 3 3.46 -9.54 2.56
C ARG A 3 4.41 -10.70 2.83
N GLY A 4 5.70 -10.41 2.85
CA GLY A 4 6.75 -11.41 3.12
C GLY A 4 7.15 -11.51 4.59
N LYS A 5 6.64 -10.63 5.45
CA LYS A 5 6.99 -10.56 6.88
C LYS A 5 5.75 -10.41 7.76
N GLU A 6 5.88 -10.85 9.01
CA GLU A 6 4.87 -10.58 10.03
C GLU A 6 4.79 -9.09 10.39
N PRO A 7 3.65 -8.53 10.82
CA PRO A 7 2.36 -9.22 10.92
C PRO A 7 1.71 -9.45 9.54
N LEU A 8 0.79 -10.42 9.50
CA LEU A 8 -0.01 -10.73 8.31
C LEU A 8 0.80 -11.23 7.11
N LYS A 9 1.88 -11.97 7.37
CA LYS A 9 2.65 -12.65 6.31
C LYS A 9 1.73 -13.51 5.45
N GLY A 10 1.89 -13.42 4.13
CA GLY A 10 1.07 -14.16 3.17
C GLY A 10 -0.23 -13.48 2.75
N TYR A 11 -0.64 -12.44 3.47
CA TYR A 11 -1.76 -11.58 3.04
C TYR A 11 -1.31 -10.62 1.95
N TRP A 12 -2.25 -10.20 1.15
CA TRP A 12 -2.02 -9.20 0.11
C TRP A 12 -2.43 -7.81 0.60
N SER A 13 -1.64 -6.82 0.26
CA SER A 13 -1.90 -5.43 0.64
C SER A 13 -1.32 -4.49 -0.42
N LEU A 14 -1.56 -3.21 -0.22
CA LEU A 14 -0.87 -2.19 -1.01
C LEU A 14 0.58 -2.10 -0.54
N PRO A 15 1.53 -1.83 -1.45
CA PRO A 15 2.91 -1.59 -1.04
C PRO A 15 3.01 -0.29 -0.25
N GLY A 16 3.98 -0.23 0.66
CA GLY A 16 4.23 0.94 1.48
C GLY A 16 5.06 0.57 2.69
N GLY A 17 5.43 1.57 3.45
CA GLY A 17 6.24 1.38 4.64
C GLY A 17 6.33 2.64 5.49
N VAL A 18 7.30 2.67 6.38
CA VAL A 18 7.49 3.75 7.35
C VAL A 18 8.31 4.87 6.71
N LEU A 19 7.88 6.13 6.94
CA LEU A 19 8.66 7.28 6.54
C LEU A 19 10.03 7.30 7.22
N GLU A 20 11.04 7.69 6.47
CA GLU A 20 12.36 7.97 7.01
C GLU A 20 12.42 9.42 7.47
N SER A 21 13.29 9.69 8.46
CA SER A 21 13.47 11.04 8.98
C SER A 21 13.92 12.01 7.89
N GLY A 22 13.22 13.14 7.78
CA GLY A 22 13.54 14.16 6.77
C GLY A 22 12.93 13.90 5.39
N GLU A 23 12.23 12.78 5.23
CA GLU A 23 11.57 12.40 3.99
C GLU A 23 10.16 12.97 3.95
N THR A 24 9.76 13.58 2.82
CA THR A 24 8.36 13.98 2.64
C THR A 24 7.49 12.75 2.39
N LEU A 25 6.17 12.92 2.54
CA LEU A 25 5.22 11.83 2.26
C LEU A 25 5.37 11.32 0.82
N GLU A 26 5.47 12.22 -0.14
CA GLU A 26 5.61 11.84 -1.56
C GLU A 26 6.93 11.12 -1.83
N GLU A 27 8.03 11.60 -1.25
CA GLU A 27 9.33 10.94 -1.35
C GLU A 27 9.28 9.53 -0.78
N GLY A 28 8.58 9.35 0.34
CA GLY A 28 8.39 8.06 0.98
C GLY A 28 7.62 7.08 0.09
N VAL A 29 6.54 7.53 -0.54
CA VAL A 29 5.75 6.70 -1.47
C VAL A 29 6.63 6.26 -2.64
N ILE A 30 7.36 7.19 -3.25
CA ILE A 30 8.23 6.89 -4.39
C ILE A 30 9.30 5.86 -4.00
N ARG A 31 9.95 6.08 -2.87
CA ARG A 31 11.00 5.17 -2.37
C ARG A 31 10.46 3.78 -2.08
N GLU A 32 9.38 3.68 -1.33
CA GLU A 32 8.80 2.39 -0.93
C GLU A 32 8.33 1.58 -2.14
N LEU A 33 7.69 2.22 -3.11
CA LEU A 33 7.26 1.52 -4.32
C LEU A 33 8.44 1.02 -5.15
N ARG A 34 9.49 1.83 -5.24
CA ARG A 34 10.72 1.40 -5.91
C ARG A 34 11.35 0.20 -5.23
N GLU A 35 11.47 0.25 -3.90
CA GLU A 35 12.10 -0.82 -3.11
C GLU A 35 11.30 -2.12 -3.13
N GLU A 36 9.98 -2.04 -3.02
CA GLU A 36 9.14 -3.22 -2.89
C GLU A 36 8.65 -3.79 -4.23
N THR A 37 8.48 -2.94 -5.23
CA THR A 37 7.86 -3.37 -6.49
C THR A 37 8.72 -3.13 -7.73
N GLY A 38 9.79 -2.36 -7.62
CA GLY A 38 10.60 -1.98 -8.78
C GLY A 38 10.00 -0.91 -9.67
N LEU A 39 8.83 -0.40 -9.33
CA LEU A 39 8.14 0.60 -10.14
C LEU A 39 8.56 2.03 -9.79
N GLU A 40 8.65 2.86 -10.81
CA GLU A 40 8.76 4.31 -10.68
C GLU A 40 7.36 4.90 -10.79
N VAL A 41 7.00 5.78 -9.85
CA VAL A 41 5.66 6.35 -9.79
C VAL A 41 5.70 7.85 -9.58
N LYS A 42 4.61 8.48 -10.01
CA LYS A 42 4.32 9.89 -9.68
C LYS A 42 3.08 9.91 -8.78
N PRO A 43 3.22 10.33 -7.52
CA PRO A 43 2.06 10.51 -6.64
C PRO A 43 1.17 11.62 -7.19
N LEU A 44 -0.14 11.36 -7.28
CA LEU A 44 -1.11 12.32 -7.80
C LEU A 44 -1.87 13.03 -6.68
N GLY A 45 -2.03 12.39 -5.55
CA GLY A 45 -2.69 12.97 -4.39
C GLY A 45 -2.99 11.95 -3.32
N VAL A 46 -3.37 12.46 -2.15
CA VAL A 46 -3.80 11.63 -1.02
C VAL A 46 -5.21 11.12 -1.29
N LEU A 47 -5.36 9.82 -1.30
CA LEU A 47 -6.67 9.19 -1.48
C LEU A 47 -7.42 9.08 -0.16
N GLN A 48 -6.73 8.65 0.89
CA GLN A 48 -7.34 8.42 2.20
C GLN A 48 -6.28 8.40 3.29
N ILE A 49 -6.70 8.83 4.49
CA ILE A 49 -5.92 8.67 5.73
C ILE A 49 -6.79 7.85 6.65
N PHE A 50 -6.24 6.77 7.21
CA PHE A 50 -6.97 5.99 8.21
C PHE A 50 -6.01 5.40 9.25
N GLU A 51 -6.59 4.98 10.36
CA GLU A 51 -5.83 4.41 11.46
C GLU A 51 -6.08 2.91 11.57
N ARG A 52 -5.03 2.18 11.92
CA ARG A 52 -5.14 0.75 12.23
C ARG A 52 -4.55 0.53 13.61
N ILE A 53 -5.38 0.04 14.53
CA ILE A 53 -4.95 -0.29 15.88
C ILE A 53 -4.99 -1.80 16.03
N ILE A 54 -3.84 -2.40 16.31
CA ILE A 54 -3.70 -3.83 16.57
C ILE A 54 -3.52 -3.99 18.07
N ARG A 55 -4.43 -4.71 18.72
CA ARG A 55 -4.45 -4.89 20.16
C ARG A 55 -3.89 -6.24 20.55
N ASP A 56 -3.27 -6.31 21.74
CA ASP A 56 -2.81 -7.56 22.32
C ASP A 56 -3.96 -8.36 22.92
N SER A 57 -3.66 -9.50 23.51
CA SER A 57 -4.65 -10.39 24.13
C SER A 57 -5.42 -9.76 25.30
N GLN A 58 -4.89 -8.69 25.88
CA GLN A 58 -5.51 -7.96 27.00
C GLN A 58 -6.25 -6.71 26.54
N GLY A 59 -6.35 -6.48 25.24
CA GLY A 59 -7.03 -5.33 24.68
C GLY A 59 -6.21 -4.04 24.63
N ALA A 60 -4.94 -4.08 25.06
CA ALA A 60 -4.06 -2.91 24.99
C ALA A 60 -3.52 -2.72 23.56
N PRO A 61 -3.33 -1.46 23.10
CA PRO A 61 -2.74 -1.23 21.79
C PRO A 61 -1.32 -1.76 21.72
N GLU A 62 -1.06 -2.69 20.81
CA GLU A 62 0.28 -3.22 20.53
C GLU A 62 0.91 -2.43 19.39
N TYR A 63 0.13 -2.15 18.34
CA TYR A 63 0.53 -1.33 17.20
C TYR A 63 -0.56 -0.32 16.90
N HIS A 64 -0.14 0.90 16.59
CA HIS A 64 -1.04 1.96 16.16
C HIS A 64 -0.43 2.64 14.94
N TYR A 65 -1.00 2.37 13.77
CA TYR A 65 -0.54 2.94 12.51
C TYR A 65 -1.47 4.04 12.03
N VAL A 66 -0.89 5.11 11.53
CA VAL A 66 -1.59 6.09 10.71
C VAL A 66 -1.17 5.83 9.28
N LEU A 67 -2.12 5.41 8.45
CA LEU A 67 -1.88 5.02 7.07
C LEU A 67 -2.33 6.14 6.13
N ILE A 68 -1.42 6.58 5.27
CA ILE A 68 -1.69 7.63 4.29
C ILE A 68 -1.56 6.99 2.92
N ASP A 69 -2.69 6.83 2.23
CA ASP A 69 -2.74 6.17 0.94
C ASP A 69 -2.76 7.19 -0.19
N TYR A 70 -1.89 6.99 -1.14
CA TYR A 70 -1.77 7.82 -2.33
C TYR A 70 -2.31 7.11 -3.56
N ILE A 71 -2.91 7.88 -4.46
CA ILE A 71 -3.12 7.42 -5.82
C ILE A 71 -1.93 7.86 -6.66
N CYS A 72 -1.37 6.94 -7.45
CA CYS A 72 -0.15 7.17 -8.19
C CYS A 72 -0.31 6.76 -9.66
N ARG A 73 0.49 7.42 -10.51
CA ARG A 73 0.65 7.01 -11.90
C ARG A 73 2.01 6.30 -12.04
N VAL A 74 2.02 5.15 -12.69
CA VAL A 74 3.27 4.46 -13.00
C VAL A 74 3.95 5.17 -14.18
N THR A 75 5.22 5.55 -14.00
CA THR A 75 6.00 6.27 -15.00
C THR A 75 7.14 5.45 -15.59
N GLY A 76 7.46 4.32 -14.97
CA GLY A 76 8.57 3.47 -15.46
C GLY A 76 8.85 2.33 -14.51
N GLY A 77 10.00 1.72 -14.70
CA GLY A 77 10.45 0.58 -13.91
C GLY A 77 9.94 -0.76 -14.41
N SER A 78 10.28 -1.80 -13.69
CA SER A 78 9.86 -3.18 -13.98
C SER A 78 9.34 -3.83 -12.71
N LEU A 79 8.21 -4.50 -12.79
CA LEU A 79 7.56 -5.11 -11.64
C LEU A 79 8.36 -6.32 -11.13
N VAL A 80 9.05 -6.14 -10.01
CA VAL A 80 9.88 -7.17 -9.37
C VAL A 80 9.72 -7.06 -7.86
N ALA A 81 9.31 -8.15 -7.21
CA ALA A 81 9.21 -8.18 -5.75
C ALA A 81 10.57 -8.08 -5.09
N ALA A 82 10.68 -7.25 -4.06
CA ALA A 82 11.89 -7.09 -3.26
C ALA A 82 11.54 -6.64 -1.84
N ASP A 83 12.52 -6.60 -0.96
CA ASP A 83 12.38 -6.22 0.46
C ASP A 83 11.27 -7.01 1.15
N ASP A 84 10.28 -6.32 1.70
CA ASP A 84 9.21 -6.92 2.48
C ASP A 84 8.11 -7.56 1.63
N ALA A 85 8.22 -7.48 0.31
CA ALA A 85 7.27 -8.10 -0.60
C ALA A 85 7.78 -9.46 -1.06
N SER A 86 7.00 -10.52 -0.83
CA SER A 86 7.32 -11.85 -1.35
C SER A 86 6.89 -11.99 -2.81
N ARG A 87 5.80 -11.34 -3.20
CA ARG A 87 5.31 -11.30 -4.58
C ARG A 87 4.62 -9.97 -4.88
N VAL A 88 4.68 -9.56 -6.14
CA VAL A 88 3.95 -8.40 -6.64
C VAL A 88 3.27 -8.77 -7.95
N VAL A 89 2.02 -8.35 -8.10
CA VAL A 89 1.23 -8.64 -9.31
C VAL A 89 0.33 -7.45 -9.63
N TRP A 90 0.03 -7.28 -10.91
CA TRP A 90 -1.05 -6.42 -11.36
C TRP A 90 -2.35 -7.20 -11.27
N VAL A 91 -3.34 -6.65 -10.57
CA VAL A 91 -4.62 -7.34 -10.34
C VAL A 91 -5.75 -6.51 -10.93
N PRO A 92 -6.49 -7.05 -11.92
CA PRO A 92 -7.72 -6.39 -12.38
C PRO A 92 -8.74 -6.34 -11.24
N ARG A 93 -9.52 -5.29 -11.20
CA ARG A 93 -10.53 -5.09 -10.13
C ARG A 93 -11.42 -6.32 -9.92
N ARG A 94 -11.85 -6.95 -11.01
CA ARG A 94 -12.74 -8.14 -10.96
C ARG A 94 -12.12 -9.35 -10.27
N LEU A 95 -10.79 -9.42 -10.18
CA LEU A 95 -10.07 -10.54 -9.57
C LEU A 95 -9.66 -10.28 -8.11
N LEU A 96 -9.88 -9.08 -7.59
CA LEU A 96 -9.54 -8.75 -6.21
C LEU A 96 -10.15 -9.72 -5.18
N PRO A 97 -11.40 -10.21 -5.34
CA PRO A 97 -11.97 -11.16 -4.39
C PRO A 97 -11.22 -12.49 -4.29
N ASP A 98 -10.40 -12.83 -5.29
CA ASP A 98 -9.61 -14.07 -5.29
C ASP A 98 -8.36 -13.97 -4.42
N TYR A 99 -8.04 -12.78 -3.91
CA TYR A 99 -6.85 -12.53 -3.09
C TYR A 99 -7.22 -12.36 -1.63
N ARG A 100 -6.37 -12.88 -0.76
CA ARG A 100 -6.52 -12.74 0.68
C ARG A 100 -5.98 -11.37 1.11
N ILE A 101 -6.82 -10.36 1.01
CA ILE A 101 -6.45 -8.96 1.21
C ILE A 101 -6.59 -8.58 2.68
N THR A 102 -5.64 -7.80 3.21
CA THR A 102 -5.67 -7.31 4.59
C THR A 102 -6.91 -6.45 4.83
N GLU A 103 -7.44 -6.54 6.06
CA GLU A 103 -8.62 -5.75 6.47
C GLU A 103 -8.37 -4.26 6.28
N GLY A 104 -9.36 -3.55 5.77
CA GLY A 104 -9.29 -2.11 5.53
C GLY A 104 -8.68 -1.72 4.18
N THR A 105 -7.99 -2.63 3.51
CA THR A 105 -7.32 -2.34 2.24
C THR A 105 -8.29 -2.31 1.06
N LEU A 106 -9.21 -3.26 1.00
CA LEU A 106 -10.15 -3.32 -0.12
C LEU A 106 -11.01 -2.06 -0.26
N PRO A 107 -11.57 -1.49 0.82
CA PRO A 107 -12.30 -0.23 0.74
C PRO A 107 -11.47 0.93 0.15
N VAL A 108 -10.18 0.98 0.45
CA VAL A 108 -9.28 2.00 -0.10
C VAL A 108 -9.11 1.82 -1.60
N ILE A 109 -8.90 0.58 -2.04
CA ILE A 109 -8.79 0.25 -3.47
C ILE A 109 -10.08 0.65 -4.20
N GLU A 110 -11.23 0.30 -3.64
CA GLU A 110 -12.53 0.65 -4.22
C GLU A 110 -12.73 2.16 -4.30
N LYS A 111 -12.31 2.88 -3.28
CA LYS A 111 -12.34 4.34 -3.29
C LYS A 111 -11.47 4.91 -4.42
N GLY A 112 -10.29 4.33 -4.65
CA GLY A 112 -9.41 4.72 -5.75
C GLY A 112 -10.09 4.58 -7.11
N TYR A 113 -10.78 3.48 -7.33
CA TYR A 113 -11.55 3.28 -8.56
C TYR A 113 -12.68 4.28 -8.72
N ARG A 114 -13.43 4.58 -7.65
CA ARG A 114 -14.52 5.55 -7.69
C ARG A 114 -14.05 6.96 -7.97
N GLU A 115 -12.90 7.35 -7.41
CA GLU A 115 -12.42 8.72 -7.42
C GLU A 115 -11.31 9.00 -8.44
N ARG A 116 -10.91 8.00 -9.22
CA ARG A 116 -9.78 8.11 -10.15
C ARG A 116 -9.87 9.30 -11.11
N ARG A 117 -11.09 9.71 -11.50
CA ARG A 117 -11.31 10.81 -12.42
C ARG A 117 -11.01 12.18 -11.82
N ARG A 118 -10.87 12.27 -10.52
CA ARG A 118 -10.53 13.52 -9.82
C ARG A 118 -9.05 13.84 -9.93
N TYR A 119 -8.26 12.90 -10.38
CA TYR A 119 -6.80 13.03 -10.46
C TYR A 119 -6.37 13.15 -11.91
N LYS A 120 -5.29 13.92 -12.13
CA LYS A 120 -4.74 14.11 -13.48
C LYS A 120 -3.68 13.03 -13.72
N TRP A 121 -4.02 12.14 -14.61
CA TRP A 121 -3.13 11.03 -14.99
C TRP A 121 -2.08 11.43 -16.02
#